data_56da532a8f37bfa4dcce0dc2ff0a3206
#
_entry.id   56da532a8f37bfa4dcce0dc2ff0a3206
#
_cell.length_a   1.000
_cell.length_b   1.000
_cell.length_c   1.000
_cell.angle_alpha   90.00
_cell.angle_beta   90.00
_cell.angle_gamma   90.00
#
_symmetry.space_group_name_H-M   'P 1'
#
loop_
_entity.id
_entity.type
_entity.pdbx_description
1 polymer ?
#
loop_
_entity_poly.entity_id
_entity_poly.type
_entity_poly.pdbx_seq_one_letter_code
_entity_poly.pdbx_strand_id
1 'polypeptide(L)'
;MNTPDLHSPPSFPESVCVRPATREDAPAILALVRGLAEYERLPPPDAHAESRLIRDMFSSPPRIQAFLGECDGVAAGYTFVFETYSSFLALPTLYLEDLFVLPAFRKRKLGYALGHRFLRKIGGKRVETVDFLAEFPVDF
;
A
#
# COMPACT_ATOMS: atom_id res chain seq x y z
N MET A 1 -42.94 -0.56 -14.40
CA MET A 1 -42.05 0.53 -13.92
C MET A 1 -41.67 0.23 -12.48
N ASN A 2 -40.41 -0.14 -12.25
CA ASN A 2 -39.93 -0.28 -10.89
C ASN A 2 -39.60 1.12 -10.36
N THR A 3 -40.35 1.57 -9.37
CA THR A 3 -39.96 2.71 -8.56
C THR A 3 -38.62 2.38 -7.86
N PRO A 4 -37.60 3.22 -7.94
CA PRO A 4 -36.39 2.98 -7.18
C PRO A 4 -36.73 2.96 -5.70
N ASP A 5 -36.32 1.91 -5.02
CA ASP A 5 -36.50 1.78 -3.59
C ASP A 5 -35.58 2.81 -2.89
N LEU A 6 -36.19 3.89 -2.45
CA LEU A 6 -35.52 4.98 -1.75
C LEU A 6 -35.05 4.59 -0.33
N HIS A 7 -35.31 3.35 0.10
CA HIS A 7 -34.96 2.83 1.41
C HIS A 7 -33.82 1.81 1.37
N SER A 8 -33.32 1.44 0.20
CA SER A 8 -32.09 0.68 0.10
C SER A 8 -30.94 1.58 0.49
N PRO A 9 -30.09 1.19 1.47
CA PRO A 9 -28.87 1.94 1.73
C PRO A 9 -28.10 2.02 0.43
N PRO A 10 -27.45 3.16 0.15
CA PRO A 10 -26.62 3.26 -1.04
C PRO A 10 -25.67 2.07 -1.03
N SER A 11 -25.73 1.25 -2.08
CA SER A 11 -24.75 0.20 -2.29
C SER A 11 -23.40 0.92 -2.37
N PHE A 12 -22.63 0.87 -1.29
CA PHE A 12 -21.25 1.31 -1.34
C PHE A 12 -20.58 0.41 -2.38
N PRO A 13 -20.16 0.96 -3.52
CA PRO A 13 -19.50 0.14 -4.49
C PRO A 13 -18.20 -0.36 -3.87
N GLU A 14 -18.04 -1.65 -3.89
CA GLU A 14 -16.76 -2.32 -3.68
C GLU A 14 -16.19 -2.16 -2.26
N SER A 15 -16.13 -3.25 -1.54
CA SER A 15 -15.43 -3.29 -0.25
C SER A 15 -13.93 -3.10 -0.47
N VAL A 16 -13.43 -1.97 -0.02
CA VAL A 16 -11.99 -1.72 0.07
C VAL A 16 -11.48 -2.30 1.38
N CYS A 17 -10.47 -3.15 1.31
CA CYS A 17 -9.83 -3.76 2.46
C CYS A 17 -8.32 -3.57 2.38
N VAL A 18 -7.72 -3.14 3.49
CA VAL A 18 -6.26 -3.06 3.64
C VAL A 18 -5.85 -3.94 4.80
N ARG A 19 -4.93 -4.85 4.55
CA ARG A 19 -4.45 -5.81 5.54
C ARG A 19 -2.96 -6.06 5.40
N PRO A 20 -2.28 -6.56 6.47
CA PRO A 20 -0.92 -7.04 6.35
C PRO A 20 -0.83 -8.14 5.28
N ALA A 21 0.21 -8.08 4.45
CA ALA A 21 0.47 -9.13 3.48
C ALA A 21 0.95 -10.42 4.17
N THR A 22 0.55 -11.54 3.61
CA THR A 22 1.01 -12.87 4.01
C THR A 22 1.88 -13.49 2.91
N ARG A 23 2.54 -14.61 3.18
CA ARG A 23 3.38 -15.27 2.17
C ARG A 23 2.62 -15.66 0.91
N GLU A 24 1.35 -16.01 1.05
CA GLU A 24 0.46 -16.32 -0.07
C GLU A 24 0.21 -15.12 -0.99
N ASP A 25 0.40 -13.92 -0.47
CA ASP A 25 0.25 -12.67 -1.23
C ASP A 25 1.49 -12.31 -2.05
N ALA A 26 2.61 -13.00 -1.87
CA ALA A 26 3.87 -12.66 -2.53
C ALA A 26 3.74 -12.50 -4.05
N PRO A 27 3.08 -13.41 -4.80
CA PRO A 27 2.90 -13.21 -6.24
C PRO A 27 2.13 -11.93 -6.59
N ALA A 28 1.08 -11.62 -5.83
CA ALA A 28 0.27 -10.41 -6.04
C ALA A 28 1.09 -9.15 -5.74
N ILE A 29 1.84 -9.13 -4.64
CA ILE A 29 2.71 -8.00 -4.29
C ILE A 29 3.78 -7.79 -5.37
N LEU A 30 4.43 -8.83 -5.85
CA LEU A 30 5.45 -8.72 -6.91
C LEU A 30 4.85 -8.18 -8.22
N ALA A 31 3.64 -8.60 -8.57
CA ALA A 31 2.94 -8.06 -9.73
C ALA A 31 2.67 -6.57 -9.58
N LEU A 32 2.28 -6.13 -8.39
CA LEU A 32 2.04 -4.71 -8.09
C LEU A 32 3.35 -3.90 -8.10
N VAL A 33 4.44 -4.44 -7.61
CA VAL A 33 5.77 -3.80 -7.68
C VAL A 33 6.20 -3.61 -9.14
N ARG A 34 5.98 -4.61 -9.98
CA ARG A 34 6.23 -4.48 -11.43
C ARG A 34 5.32 -3.41 -12.05
N GLY A 35 4.06 -3.33 -11.61
CA GLY A 35 3.14 -2.30 -12.06
C GLY A 35 3.60 -0.89 -11.70
N LEU A 36 4.16 -0.70 -10.53
CA LEU A 36 4.77 0.57 -10.13
C LEU A 36 5.98 0.91 -11.00
N ALA A 37 6.87 -0.07 -11.24
CA ALA A 37 8.03 0.12 -12.10
C ALA A 37 7.62 0.54 -13.51
N GLU A 38 6.60 -0.09 -14.08
CA GLU A 38 6.05 0.28 -15.39
C GLU A 38 5.49 1.70 -15.38
N TYR A 39 4.72 2.07 -14.35
CA TYR A 39 4.18 3.42 -14.19
C TYR A 39 5.28 4.49 -14.10
N GLU A 40 6.35 4.21 -13.38
CA GLU A 40 7.49 5.11 -13.23
C GLU A 40 8.50 5.01 -14.39
N ARG A 41 8.29 4.11 -15.34
CA ARG A 41 9.19 3.86 -16.47
C ARG A 41 10.59 3.45 -16.02
N LEU A 42 10.66 2.65 -14.98
CA LEU A 42 11.88 2.08 -14.44
C LEU A 42 11.95 0.58 -14.73
N PRO A 43 13.16 0.02 -14.83
CA PRO A 43 13.30 -1.43 -14.95
C PRO A 43 12.75 -2.08 -13.67
N PRO A 44 11.91 -3.14 -13.80
CA PRO A 44 11.42 -3.86 -12.63
C PRO A 44 12.55 -4.64 -11.94
N PRO A 45 12.37 -5.03 -10.66
CA PRO A 45 13.33 -5.89 -10.00
C PRO A 45 13.49 -7.21 -10.75
N ASP A 46 14.73 -7.70 -10.85
CA ASP A 46 15.01 -9.01 -11.42
C ASP A 46 14.63 -10.14 -10.44
N ALA A 47 14.77 -11.40 -10.87
CA ALA A 47 14.40 -12.56 -10.07
C ALA A 47 15.16 -12.64 -8.74
N HIS A 48 16.43 -12.23 -8.71
CA HIS A 48 17.22 -12.20 -7.48
C HIS A 48 16.75 -11.12 -6.52
N ALA A 49 16.44 -9.93 -7.03
CA ALA A 49 15.86 -8.85 -6.24
C ALA A 49 14.50 -9.22 -5.69
N GLU A 50 13.63 -9.83 -6.49
CA GLU A 50 12.33 -10.33 -6.03
C GLU A 50 12.46 -11.36 -4.91
N SER A 51 13.42 -12.30 -5.02
CA SER A 51 13.68 -13.28 -3.96
C SER A 51 14.12 -12.62 -2.66
N ARG A 52 14.99 -11.60 -2.73
CA ARG A 52 15.39 -10.85 -1.54
C ARG A 52 14.23 -10.08 -0.94
N LEU A 53 13.39 -9.48 -1.77
CA LEU A 53 12.21 -8.74 -1.31
C LEU A 53 11.24 -9.66 -0.54
N ILE A 54 10.94 -10.83 -1.07
CA ILE A 54 10.09 -11.82 -0.39
C ILE A 54 10.70 -12.24 0.94
N ARG A 55 11.99 -12.53 0.96
CA ARG A 55 12.70 -12.89 2.20
C ARG A 55 12.57 -11.79 3.25
N ASP A 56 12.76 -10.55 2.86
CA ASP A 56 12.80 -9.41 3.78
C ASP A 56 11.41 -8.97 4.23
N MET A 57 10.36 -9.21 3.43
CA MET A 57 8.97 -8.99 3.84
C MET A 57 8.53 -9.98 4.93
N PHE A 58 9.02 -11.21 4.90
CA PHE A 58 8.53 -12.30 5.75
C PHE A 58 9.58 -12.85 6.73
N SER A 59 10.68 -12.13 6.92
CA SER A 59 11.63 -12.42 7.98
C SER A 59 11.04 -12.08 9.35
N SER A 60 11.63 -12.59 10.41
CA SER A 60 11.18 -12.32 11.79
C SER A 60 12.31 -11.66 12.59
N PRO A 61 12.23 -10.37 12.90
CA PRO A 61 11.22 -9.40 12.43
C PRO A 61 11.36 -9.06 10.93
N PRO A 62 10.31 -8.59 10.26
CA PRO A 62 10.41 -8.19 8.87
C PRO A 62 11.27 -6.93 8.71
N ARG A 63 12.12 -6.91 7.69
CA ARG A 63 12.92 -5.72 7.37
C ARG A 63 12.10 -4.65 6.67
N ILE A 64 11.09 -5.07 5.91
CA ILE A 64 10.10 -4.21 5.28
C ILE A 64 8.72 -4.80 5.53
N GLN A 65 7.77 -3.97 5.87
CA GLN A 65 6.39 -4.39 6.11
C GLN A 65 5.55 -4.06 4.89
N ALA A 66 4.75 -5.03 4.45
CA ALA A 66 3.87 -4.91 3.32
C ALA A 66 2.41 -4.95 3.76
N PHE A 67 1.62 -4.02 3.26
CA PHE A 67 0.16 -4.05 3.36
C PHE A 67 -0.43 -4.15 1.97
N LEU A 68 -1.38 -5.08 1.81
CA LEU A 68 -2.09 -5.29 0.56
C LEU A 68 -3.42 -4.57 0.61
N GLY A 69 -3.74 -3.85 -0.46
CA GLY A 69 -5.05 -3.26 -0.69
C GLY A 69 -5.86 -4.09 -1.67
N GLU A 70 -7.07 -4.42 -1.28
CA GLU A 70 -8.01 -5.20 -2.10
C GLU A 70 -9.28 -4.41 -2.37
N CYS A 71 -9.79 -4.55 -3.59
CA CYS A 71 -11.13 -4.13 -3.96
C CYS A 71 -11.93 -5.37 -4.33
N ASP A 72 -13.00 -5.66 -3.60
CA ASP A 72 -13.85 -6.85 -3.81
C ASP A 72 -13.03 -8.16 -3.91
N GLY A 73 -12.03 -8.32 -3.03
CA GLY A 73 -11.17 -9.48 -3.01
C GLY A 73 -10.07 -9.51 -4.06
N VAL A 74 -9.98 -8.48 -4.91
CA VAL A 74 -8.93 -8.36 -5.94
C VAL A 74 -7.79 -7.50 -5.43
N ALA A 75 -6.56 -8.03 -5.49
CA ALA A 75 -5.35 -7.28 -5.14
C ALA A 75 -5.18 -6.10 -6.10
N ALA A 76 -5.29 -4.88 -5.59
CA ALA A 76 -5.37 -3.66 -6.40
C ALA A 76 -4.33 -2.60 -6.03
N GLY A 77 -3.67 -2.75 -4.89
CA GLY A 77 -2.65 -1.81 -4.45
C GLY A 77 -1.85 -2.34 -3.27
N TYR A 78 -0.77 -1.67 -2.95
CA TYR A 78 0.07 -2.03 -1.81
C TYR A 78 0.78 -0.81 -1.23
N THR A 79 1.30 -0.97 -0.03
CA THR A 79 2.25 -0.05 0.55
C THR A 79 3.38 -0.83 1.24
N PHE A 80 4.60 -0.30 1.10
CA PHE A 80 5.75 -0.77 1.85
C PHE A 80 6.18 0.28 2.86
N VAL A 81 6.45 -0.17 4.08
CA VAL A 81 6.92 0.68 5.17
C VAL A 81 8.07 0.00 5.90
N PHE A 82 9.01 0.79 6.40
CA PHE A 82 10.08 0.28 7.23
C PHE A 82 10.53 1.32 8.27
N GLU A 83 11.19 0.87 9.31
CA GLU A 83 11.65 1.72 10.38
C GLU A 83 13.03 2.29 10.06
N THR A 84 13.16 3.59 10.20
CA THR A 84 14.41 4.33 10.16
C THR A 84 14.69 4.93 11.54
N TYR A 85 15.73 5.73 11.66
CA TYR A 85 16.07 6.40 12.90
C TYR A 85 16.36 7.87 12.65
N SER A 86 15.73 8.75 13.41
CA SER A 86 16.01 10.18 13.37
C SER A 86 17.09 10.55 14.38
N SER A 87 18.24 11.01 13.92
CA SER A 87 19.33 11.45 14.81
C SER A 87 18.98 12.73 15.60
N PHE A 88 18.14 13.59 15.04
CA PHE A 88 17.72 14.83 15.70
C PHE A 88 16.70 14.60 16.81
N LEU A 89 15.79 13.66 16.61
CA LEU A 89 14.78 13.28 17.60
C LEU A 89 15.29 12.19 18.55
N ALA A 90 16.34 11.47 18.17
CA ALA A 90 16.85 10.26 18.83
C ALA A 90 15.73 9.23 19.05
N LEU A 91 14.92 9.01 18.00
CA LEU A 91 13.76 8.12 18.02
C LEU A 91 13.66 7.33 16.71
N PRO A 92 13.10 6.12 16.76
CA PRO A 92 12.68 5.41 15.55
C PRO A 92 11.65 6.22 14.78
N THR A 93 11.79 6.22 13.46
CA THR A 93 10.89 6.89 12.53
C THR A 93 10.37 5.87 11.54
N LEU A 94 9.11 5.93 11.20
CA LEU A 94 8.53 5.06 10.19
C LEU A 94 8.61 5.75 8.83
N TYR A 95 9.15 5.04 7.84
CA TYR A 95 9.31 5.52 6.47
C TYR A 95 8.40 4.75 5.52
N LEU A 96 7.68 5.47 4.69
CA LEU A 96 6.88 4.89 3.62
C LEU A 96 7.71 4.88 2.34
N GLU A 97 8.08 3.67 1.89
CA GLU A 97 8.88 3.47 0.66
C GLU A 97 8.02 3.57 -0.59
N ASP A 98 6.95 2.77 -0.63
CA ASP A 98 6.04 2.70 -1.78
C ASP A 98 4.59 2.81 -1.34
N LEU A 99 3.79 3.49 -2.16
CA LEU A 99 2.34 3.37 -2.17
C LEU A 99 1.87 3.39 -3.61
N PHE A 100 1.21 2.33 -4.05
CA PHE A 100 0.77 2.18 -5.42
C PHE A 100 -0.64 1.57 -5.50
N VAL A 101 -1.43 2.09 -6.40
CA VAL A 101 -2.75 1.56 -6.74
C VAL A 101 -2.80 1.38 -8.25
N LEU A 102 -3.24 0.20 -8.71
CA LEU A 102 -3.43 -0.07 -10.13
C LEU A 102 -4.37 0.99 -10.74
N PRO A 103 -4.05 1.49 -11.95
CA PRO A 103 -4.84 2.56 -12.59
C PRO A 103 -6.35 2.27 -12.66
N ALA A 104 -6.73 1.01 -12.93
CA ALA A 104 -8.12 0.60 -13.02
C ALA A 104 -8.90 0.72 -11.68
N PHE A 105 -8.19 0.77 -10.56
CA PHE A 105 -8.76 0.81 -9.21
C PHE A 105 -8.58 2.17 -8.52
N ARG A 106 -8.08 3.16 -9.22
CA ARG A 106 -7.93 4.54 -8.70
C ARG A 106 -9.29 5.21 -8.56
N LYS A 107 -9.34 6.27 -7.74
CA LYS A 107 -10.56 7.04 -7.41
C LYS A 107 -11.62 6.24 -6.62
N ARG A 108 -11.20 5.15 -5.98
CA ARG A 108 -12.05 4.30 -5.12
C ARG A 108 -11.64 4.36 -3.65
N LYS A 109 -10.85 5.38 -3.28
CA LYS A 109 -10.31 5.60 -1.92
C LYS A 109 -9.33 4.52 -1.43
N LEU A 110 -8.84 3.65 -2.30
CA LEU A 110 -7.88 2.61 -1.90
C LEU A 110 -6.54 3.22 -1.48
N GLY A 111 -6.03 4.19 -2.23
CA GLY A 111 -4.81 4.91 -1.87
C GLY A 111 -4.94 5.62 -0.52
N TYR A 112 -6.08 6.23 -0.27
CA TYR A 112 -6.39 6.81 1.04
C TYR A 112 -6.40 5.76 2.16
N ALA A 113 -7.02 4.60 1.93
CA ALA A 113 -7.08 3.51 2.90
C ALA A 113 -5.68 2.94 3.22
N LEU A 114 -4.82 2.78 2.19
CA LEU A 114 -3.43 2.36 2.36
C LEU A 114 -2.62 3.38 3.17
N GLY A 115 -2.74 4.66 2.85
CA GLY A 115 -2.07 5.72 3.60
C GLY A 115 -2.57 5.83 5.04
N HIS A 116 -3.87 5.70 5.24
CA HIS A 116 -4.48 5.73 6.58
C HIS A 116 -4.03 4.53 7.42
N ARG A 117 -3.88 3.35 6.83
CA ARG A 117 -3.33 2.17 7.51
C ARG A 117 -1.90 2.42 7.99
N PHE A 118 -1.09 3.07 7.17
CA PHE A 118 0.24 3.51 7.55
C PHE A 118 0.20 4.43 8.77
N LEU A 119 -0.64 5.47 8.75
CA LEU A 119 -0.79 6.41 9.86
C LEU A 119 -1.25 5.72 11.14
N ARG A 120 -2.14 4.74 11.06
CA ARG A 120 -2.60 3.96 12.23
C ARG A 120 -1.51 3.07 12.82
N LYS A 121 -0.62 2.53 11.99
CA LYS A 121 0.51 1.70 12.45
C LYS A 121 1.45 2.49 13.36
N ILE A 122 1.49 3.79 13.19
CA ILE A 122 2.37 4.68 13.92
C ILE A 122 2.01 4.80 15.40
N GLY A 123 0.74 4.55 15.79
CA GLY A 123 0.33 4.40 17.18
C GLY A 123 0.91 5.42 18.16
N GLY A 124 0.90 6.73 17.81
CA GLY A 124 1.52 7.77 18.63
C GLY A 124 3.03 7.98 18.36
N LYS A 125 3.67 7.19 17.50
CA LYS A 125 5.01 7.48 17.01
C LYS A 125 4.94 8.60 15.98
N ARG A 126 5.81 9.59 16.14
CA ARG A 126 5.86 10.74 15.22
C ARG A 126 6.29 10.27 13.83
N VAL A 127 5.52 10.64 12.83
CA VAL A 127 5.89 10.43 11.42
C VAL A 127 6.56 11.68 10.94
N GLU A 128 7.79 11.56 10.48
CA GLU A 128 8.29 12.50 9.49
C GLU A 128 7.88 11.98 8.12
N THR A 129 6.88 12.62 7.53
CA THR A 129 6.57 12.41 6.13
C THR A 129 7.70 13.01 5.33
N VAL A 130 8.62 12.18 4.91
CA VAL A 130 9.58 12.57 3.89
C VAL A 130 8.82 12.66 2.58
N ASP A 131 8.85 13.83 1.95
CA ASP A 131 8.54 14.16 0.54
C ASP A 131 7.54 13.30 -0.26
N PHE A 132 6.79 12.46 0.42
CA PHE A 132 5.84 11.51 -0.14
C PHE A 132 4.71 12.18 -0.93
N LEU A 133 4.31 13.38 -0.53
CA LEU A 133 3.18 14.09 -1.16
C LEU A 133 3.57 14.83 -2.44
N ALA A 134 4.86 14.93 -2.77
CA ALA A 134 5.31 15.68 -3.93
C ALA A 134 5.31 14.87 -5.24
N GLU A 135 5.28 13.54 -5.17
CA GLU A 135 5.41 12.67 -6.34
C GLU A 135 4.11 11.94 -6.73
N PHE A 136 3.06 12.03 -5.92
CA PHE A 136 1.79 11.39 -6.26
C PHE A 136 0.83 12.39 -6.90
N PRO A 137 0.32 12.08 -8.10
CA PRO A 137 -0.79 12.85 -8.64
C PRO A 137 -1.97 12.79 -7.67
N VAL A 138 -2.62 13.92 -7.47
CA VAL A 138 -3.70 14.15 -6.48
C VAL A 138 -4.96 13.28 -6.73
N ASP A 139 -4.88 12.31 -7.61
CA ASP A 139 -5.98 11.44 -8.05
C ASP A 139 -6.01 10.07 -7.30
N PHE A 140 -5.91 10.15 -5.97
CA PHE A 140 -6.10 8.95 -5.14
C PHE A 140 -7.56 8.56 -4.99
#